data_99398db29da69a6c146de7094f48cfcc
#
_entry.id   99398db29da69a6c146de7094f48cfcc
#
_cell.length_a   1.000
_cell.length_b   1.000
_cell.length_c   1.000
_cell.angle_alpha   90.00
_cell.angle_beta   90.00
_cell.angle_gamma   90.00
#
_symmetry.space_group_name_H-M   'P 1'
#
loop_
_entity.id
_entity.type
_entity.pdbx_description
1 polymer ?
#
loop_
_entity_poly.entity_id
_entity_poly.type
_entity_poly.pdbx_seq_one_letter_code
_entity_poly.pdbx_strand_id
1 'polypeptide(L)'
;ASPNYSLDLDCPFTLDLSTYPLDQIQTVEIQLRWRADDTDENWYLKAYDWTTTAYSDSNFNSTSGQVPSSDWGTYTVNLTDKWQSYVSDSGTVRVQLHDEVEDVNQTTVGIDFLGVRVRINGSCFTFKNEGSVTLHMVSLWVINSTVHRHYDMDAIVNSAEALSYIRADINLTDGSYTVKVVTERGNKAIYSAEV
;
A
#
# COMPACT_ATOMS: atom_id res chain seq x y z
N ALA A 1 -15.01 23.69 36.14
CA ALA A 1 -14.79 22.34 35.57
C ALA A 1 -13.45 22.37 34.89
N SER A 2 -12.61 21.35 35.07
CA SER A 2 -11.42 21.17 34.28
C SER A 2 -11.83 20.86 32.83
N PRO A 3 -11.08 21.33 31.83
CA PRO A 3 -11.36 20.90 30.44
C PRO A 3 -11.13 19.40 30.32
N ASN A 4 -11.97 18.73 29.55
CA ASN A 4 -11.71 17.39 29.13
C ASN A 4 -10.87 17.44 27.82
N TYR A 5 -10.01 16.48 27.64
CA TYR A 5 -9.15 16.33 26.49
C TYR A 5 -9.52 15.06 25.73
N SER A 6 -9.53 15.13 24.42
CA SER A 6 -9.59 13.97 23.53
C SER A 6 -8.77 14.26 22.27
N LEU A 7 -8.23 13.23 21.67
CA LEU A 7 -7.58 13.32 20.36
C LEU A 7 -8.40 12.55 19.34
N ASP A 8 -8.73 13.25 18.27
CA ASP A 8 -9.41 12.67 17.11
C ASP A 8 -8.67 13.15 15.84
N LEU A 9 -7.77 12.30 15.34
CA LEU A 9 -6.94 12.59 14.18
C LEU A 9 -7.45 11.82 12.97
N ASP A 10 -8.04 12.54 12.01
CA ASP A 10 -8.52 11.99 10.72
C ASP A 10 -7.51 12.26 9.61
N CYS A 11 -6.97 11.20 9.02
CA CYS A 11 -5.96 11.24 7.99
C CYS A 11 -6.44 10.54 6.72
N PRO A 12 -6.70 11.27 5.63
CA PRO A 12 -6.96 10.67 4.32
C PRO A 12 -5.65 10.28 3.62
N PHE A 13 -5.63 9.08 3.02
CA PHE A 13 -4.58 8.59 2.15
C PHE A 13 -5.18 8.29 0.78
N THR A 14 -4.46 8.61 -0.28
CA THR A 14 -4.89 8.32 -1.65
C THR A 14 -3.96 7.31 -2.28
N LEU A 15 -4.51 6.19 -2.74
CA LEU A 15 -3.82 5.20 -3.54
C LEU A 15 -3.79 5.66 -4.99
N ASP A 16 -2.65 5.53 -5.63
CA ASP A 16 -2.55 5.76 -7.08
C ASP A 16 -3.15 4.57 -7.85
N LEU A 17 -4.43 4.65 -8.16
CA LEU A 17 -5.16 3.62 -8.87
C LEU A 17 -4.76 3.47 -10.34
N SER A 18 -4.04 4.44 -10.90
CA SER A 18 -3.46 4.32 -12.24
C SER A 18 -2.28 3.34 -12.26
N THR A 19 -1.54 3.30 -11.15
CA THR A 19 -0.42 2.37 -10.95
C THR A 19 -0.87 1.08 -10.26
N TYR A 20 -1.83 1.16 -9.32
CA TYR A 20 -2.30 0.05 -8.50
C TYR A 20 -3.83 -0.10 -8.59
N PRO A 21 -4.37 -0.70 -9.65
CA PRO A 21 -5.80 -0.90 -9.83
C PRO A 21 -6.43 -1.67 -8.67
N LEU A 22 -7.66 -1.33 -8.28
CA LEU A 22 -8.36 -1.94 -7.14
C LEU A 22 -8.48 -3.45 -7.24
N ASP A 23 -8.69 -3.99 -8.44
CA ASP A 23 -8.81 -5.42 -8.69
C ASP A 23 -7.50 -6.21 -8.46
N GLN A 24 -6.36 -5.53 -8.36
CA GLN A 24 -5.05 -6.11 -8.09
C GLN A 24 -4.66 -6.07 -6.61
N ILE A 25 -5.37 -5.30 -5.79
CA ILE A 25 -5.09 -5.21 -4.36
C ILE A 25 -5.53 -6.50 -3.66
N GLN A 26 -4.62 -7.11 -2.90
CA GLN A 26 -4.90 -8.28 -2.06
C GLN A 26 -5.26 -7.89 -0.64
N THR A 27 -4.47 -7.02 -0.05
CA THR A 27 -4.66 -6.59 1.34
C THR A 27 -4.32 -5.12 1.51
N VAL A 28 -4.98 -4.51 2.47
CA VAL A 28 -4.70 -3.16 2.93
C VAL A 28 -4.35 -3.22 4.42
N GLU A 29 -3.28 -2.56 4.81
CA GLU A 29 -2.76 -2.53 6.17
C GLU A 29 -2.52 -1.08 6.58
N ILE A 30 -2.95 -0.70 7.78
CA ILE A 30 -2.65 0.58 8.39
C ILE A 30 -1.50 0.37 9.36
N GLN A 31 -0.46 1.21 9.27
CA GLN A 31 0.68 1.18 10.16
C GLN A 31 0.86 2.54 10.84
N LEU A 32 1.01 2.51 12.16
CA LEU A 32 1.32 3.66 12.99
C LEU A 32 2.58 3.37 13.78
N ARG A 33 3.60 4.24 13.69
CA ARG A 33 4.73 4.26 14.60
C ARG A 33 4.59 5.44 15.53
N TRP A 34 4.46 5.16 16.80
CA TRP A 34 4.04 6.14 17.79
C TRP A 34 4.61 5.87 19.19
N ARG A 35 4.41 6.82 20.06
CA ARG A 35 4.61 6.72 21.51
C ARG A 35 3.67 7.69 22.22
N ALA A 36 3.45 7.49 23.53
CA ALA A 36 2.77 8.47 24.38
C ALA A 36 3.38 8.50 25.78
N ASP A 37 3.15 9.58 26.50
CA ASP A 37 3.59 9.74 27.89
C ASP A 37 2.60 9.11 28.89
N ASP A 38 1.32 8.99 28.53
CA ASP A 38 0.35 8.17 29.23
C ASP A 38 0.33 6.76 28.64
N THR A 39 0.55 5.75 29.48
CA THR A 39 0.64 4.34 29.08
C THR A 39 -0.51 3.51 29.65
N ASP A 40 -1.54 4.13 30.18
CA ASP A 40 -2.67 3.44 30.82
C ASP A 40 -3.96 3.53 29.99
N GLU A 41 -3.97 4.37 28.94
CA GLU A 41 -5.12 4.59 28.08
C GLU A 41 -5.03 3.77 26.79
N ASN A 42 -6.17 3.24 26.32
CA ASN A 42 -6.27 2.59 25.03
C ASN A 42 -6.49 3.59 23.90
N TRP A 43 -5.85 3.34 22.78
CA TRP A 43 -5.98 4.10 21.56
C TRP A 43 -6.40 3.21 20.41
N TYR A 44 -7.21 3.72 19.50
CA TYR A 44 -7.80 2.98 18.41
C TYR A 44 -7.39 3.57 17.07
N LEU A 45 -6.94 2.69 16.17
CA LEU A 45 -6.88 2.98 14.73
C LEU A 45 -8.16 2.46 14.09
N LYS A 46 -8.92 3.33 13.48
CA LYS A 46 -10.15 3.01 12.75
C LYS A 46 -10.01 3.38 11.29
N ALA A 47 -10.66 2.65 10.40
CA ALA A 47 -10.80 3.06 9.01
C ALA A 47 -12.26 3.42 8.71
N TYR A 48 -12.44 4.35 7.80
CA TYR A 48 -13.76 4.76 7.34
C TYR A 48 -14.31 3.72 6.38
N ASP A 49 -15.44 3.12 6.74
CA ASP A 49 -16.18 2.19 5.89
C ASP A 49 -17.09 2.99 4.95
N TRP A 50 -16.76 2.98 3.66
CA TRP A 50 -17.49 3.71 2.63
C TRP A 50 -18.89 3.13 2.36
N THR A 51 -19.13 1.87 2.74
CA THR A 51 -20.43 1.21 2.59
C THR A 51 -21.41 1.66 3.68
N THR A 52 -20.93 1.75 4.91
CA THR A 52 -21.75 2.17 6.07
C THR A 52 -21.65 3.68 6.33
N THR A 53 -20.75 4.38 5.67
CA THR A 53 -20.47 5.81 5.84
C THR A 53 -20.10 6.21 7.27
N ALA A 54 -19.33 5.35 7.95
CA ALA A 54 -18.91 5.56 9.33
C ALA A 54 -17.50 4.98 9.56
N TYR A 55 -16.82 5.47 10.60
CA TYR A 55 -15.63 4.80 11.11
C TYR A 55 -16.02 3.50 11.79
N SER A 56 -15.32 2.43 11.47
CA SER A 56 -15.61 1.10 11.98
C SER A 56 -14.35 0.44 12.50
N ASP A 57 -14.48 -0.21 13.65
CA ASP A 57 -13.49 -1.09 14.26
C ASP A 57 -13.91 -2.57 14.19
N SER A 58 -15.17 -2.85 13.89
CA SER A 58 -15.78 -4.18 13.98
C SER A 58 -15.34 -5.17 12.92
N ASN A 59 -14.65 -4.72 11.86
CA ASN A 59 -14.20 -5.56 10.75
C ASN A 59 -12.68 -5.67 10.65
N PHE A 60 -11.95 -5.21 11.67
CA PHE A 60 -10.50 -5.35 11.74
C PHE A 60 -10.10 -6.66 12.39
N ASN A 61 -8.90 -7.16 12.09
CA ASN A 61 -8.31 -8.28 12.81
C ASN A 61 -8.02 -7.95 14.27
N SER A 62 -7.93 -6.68 14.61
CA SER A 62 -7.80 -6.19 15.98
C SER A 62 -8.86 -5.14 16.20
N THR A 63 -9.86 -5.49 16.99
CA THR A 63 -10.89 -4.56 17.49
C THR A 63 -10.49 -3.96 18.84
N SER A 64 -9.38 -4.46 19.41
CA SER A 64 -8.86 -3.98 20.68
C SER A 64 -8.04 -2.73 20.50
N GLY A 65 -8.21 -1.75 21.33
CA GLY A 65 -7.31 -0.63 21.45
C GLY A 65 -5.89 -1.08 21.80
N GLN A 66 -4.93 -0.24 21.58
CA GLN A 66 -3.54 -0.46 21.94
C GLN A 66 -3.13 0.56 22.99
N VAL A 67 -2.52 0.09 24.05
CA VAL A 67 -1.88 0.94 25.05
C VAL A 67 -0.52 1.37 24.49
N PRO A 68 -0.23 2.66 24.41
CA PRO A 68 1.07 3.13 23.93
C PRO A 68 2.20 2.80 24.90
N SER A 69 3.40 2.90 24.42
CA SER A 69 4.61 2.86 25.22
C SER A 69 5.23 4.26 25.25
N SER A 70 6.02 4.55 26.29
CA SER A 70 6.88 5.74 26.33
C SER A 70 8.00 5.66 25.28
N ASP A 71 8.35 4.45 24.86
CA ASP A 71 9.26 4.19 23.75
C ASP A 71 8.50 4.04 22.42
N TRP A 72 9.22 4.27 21.30
CA TRP A 72 8.64 4.11 19.98
C TRP A 72 8.19 2.67 19.70
N GLY A 73 6.90 2.48 19.52
CA GLY A 73 6.28 1.20 19.14
C GLY A 73 5.58 1.27 17.80
N THR A 74 5.22 0.10 17.24
CA THR A 74 4.43 -0.01 16.02
C THR A 74 3.07 -0.62 16.33
N TYR A 75 2.02 0.06 15.89
CA TYR A 75 0.65 -0.43 15.89
C TYR A 75 0.22 -0.70 14.45
N THR A 76 -0.20 -1.93 14.18
CA THR A 76 -0.59 -2.36 12.84
C THR A 76 -2.00 -2.91 12.86
N VAL A 77 -2.82 -2.48 11.91
CA VAL A 77 -4.18 -2.97 11.69
C VAL A 77 -4.29 -3.50 10.27
N ASN A 78 -4.66 -4.78 10.15
CA ASN A 78 -4.87 -5.44 8.86
C ASN A 78 -6.37 -5.40 8.51
N LEU A 79 -6.70 -4.80 7.37
CA LEU A 79 -8.03 -4.81 6.78
C LEU A 79 -8.13 -6.04 5.88
N THR A 80 -8.36 -7.25 6.46
CA THR A 80 -8.18 -8.51 5.70
C THR A 80 -9.37 -8.88 4.85
N ASP A 81 -10.53 -9.10 5.46
CA ASP A 81 -11.62 -9.80 4.77
C ASP A 81 -12.58 -8.87 4.03
N LYS A 82 -12.50 -7.56 4.27
CA LYS A 82 -13.41 -6.55 3.69
C LYS A 82 -12.71 -5.23 3.39
N TRP A 83 -11.43 -5.29 3.03
CA TRP A 83 -10.68 -4.05 2.73
C TRP A 83 -11.36 -3.21 1.64
N GLN A 84 -12.15 -3.82 0.74
CA GLN A 84 -12.89 -3.13 -0.31
C GLN A 84 -13.89 -2.10 0.24
N SER A 85 -14.45 -2.34 1.42
CA SER A 85 -15.33 -1.37 2.08
C SER A 85 -14.58 -0.13 2.58
N TYR A 86 -13.28 -0.23 2.80
CA TYR A 86 -12.44 0.83 3.37
C TYR A 86 -11.65 1.62 2.33
N VAL A 87 -11.72 1.21 1.07
CA VAL A 87 -11.12 1.93 -0.06
C VAL A 87 -12.23 2.47 -0.94
N SER A 88 -12.32 3.78 -1.14
CA SER A 88 -13.30 4.37 -2.05
C SER A 88 -13.00 4.03 -3.51
N ASP A 89 -13.97 4.24 -4.40
CA ASP A 89 -13.79 4.10 -5.85
C ASP A 89 -12.68 5.01 -6.40
N SER A 90 -12.36 6.10 -5.71
CA SER A 90 -11.25 7.00 -6.04
C SER A 90 -9.91 6.61 -5.40
N GLY A 91 -9.85 5.48 -4.69
CA GLY A 91 -8.64 5.01 -4.00
C GLY A 91 -8.38 5.67 -2.65
N THR A 92 -9.35 6.38 -2.07
CA THR A 92 -9.16 7.03 -0.78
C THR A 92 -9.38 6.05 0.37
N VAL A 93 -8.41 6.00 1.29
CA VAL A 93 -8.51 5.34 2.59
C VAL A 93 -8.46 6.42 3.67
N ARG A 94 -9.47 6.53 4.52
CA ARG A 94 -9.47 7.45 5.66
C ARG A 94 -9.20 6.68 6.94
N VAL A 95 -8.22 7.13 7.69
CA VAL A 95 -7.80 6.53 8.96
C VAL A 95 -8.03 7.52 10.08
N GLN A 96 -8.61 7.05 11.17
CA GLN A 96 -8.80 7.81 12.39
C GLN A 96 -7.96 7.18 13.51
N LEU A 97 -7.17 8.00 14.19
CA LEU A 97 -6.57 7.66 15.48
C LEU A 97 -7.33 8.43 16.56
N HIS A 98 -7.85 7.73 17.54
CA HIS A 98 -8.55 8.37 18.65
C HIS A 98 -8.31 7.64 19.98
N ASP A 99 -8.39 8.37 21.07
CA ASP A 99 -8.35 7.87 22.43
C ASP A 99 -9.63 7.13 22.82
N GLU A 100 -9.58 6.37 23.91
CA GLU A 100 -10.73 5.58 24.39
C GLU A 100 -11.80 6.45 25.04
N VAL A 101 -11.40 7.39 25.84
CA VAL A 101 -12.28 8.18 26.68
C VAL A 101 -11.79 9.63 26.80
N GLU A 102 -12.69 10.56 26.57
CA GLU A 102 -12.46 11.96 26.91
C GLU A 102 -12.31 12.13 28.43
N ASP A 103 -11.15 12.58 28.90
CA ASP A 103 -10.86 12.71 30.30
C ASP A 103 -10.15 14.05 30.67
N VAL A 104 -9.76 14.20 31.92
CA VAL A 104 -9.08 15.40 32.42
C VAL A 104 -7.56 15.32 32.32
N ASN A 105 -7.01 14.18 31.92
CA ASN A 105 -5.59 13.98 31.72
C ASN A 105 -5.19 14.42 30.33
N GLN A 106 -4.12 15.16 30.23
CA GLN A 106 -3.59 15.57 28.93
C GLN A 106 -2.43 14.67 28.55
N THR A 107 -2.64 13.83 27.55
CA THR A 107 -1.63 12.94 27.00
C THR A 107 -0.91 13.59 25.84
N THR A 108 0.42 13.46 25.81
CA THR A 108 1.24 13.86 24.67
C THR A 108 1.53 12.66 23.79
N VAL A 109 0.99 12.67 22.57
CA VAL A 109 1.21 11.61 21.59
C VAL A 109 2.25 12.06 20.57
N GLY A 110 3.32 11.28 20.44
CA GLY A 110 4.30 11.42 19.38
C GLY A 110 3.99 10.45 18.23
N ILE A 111 3.82 10.96 17.03
CA ILE A 111 3.64 10.16 15.81
C ILE A 111 4.85 10.38 14.92
N ASP A 112 5.60 9.31 14.63
CA ASP A 112 6.72 9.31 13.70
C ASP A 112 6.24 8.97 12.28
N PHE A 113 5.30 8.03 12.18
CA PHE A 113 4.76 7.56 10.91
C PHE A 113 3.32 7.08 11.10
N LEU A 114 2.44 7.54 10.21
CA LEU A 114 1.12 6.94 9.98
C LEU A 114 0.95 6.76 8.48
N GLY A 115 0.60 5.55 8.04
CA GLY A 115 0.47 5.26 6.63
C GLY A 115 -0.38 4.05 6.32
N VAL A 116 -0.75 3.96 5.04
CA VAL A 116 -1.48 2.82 4.48
C VAL A 116 -0.54 2.03 3.57
N ARG A 117 -0.40 0.76 3.83
CA ARG A 117 0.35 -0.19 3.03
C ARG A 117 -0.62 -1.08 2.27
N VAL A 118 -0.43 -1.20 0.97
CA VAL A 118 -1.17 -2.14 0.14
C VAL A 118 -0.27 -3.26 -0.34
N ARG A 119 -0.80 -4.47 -0.35
CA ARG A 119 -0.18 -5.60 -1.02
C ARG A 119 -0.98 -5.87 -2.28
N ILE A 120 -0.30 -5.98 -3.39
CA ILE A 120 -0.90 -6.27 -4.69
C ILE A 120 -0.58 -7.68 -5.14
N ASN A 121 -1.46 -8.24 -5.96
CA ASN A 121 -1.21 -9.49 -6.67
C ASN A 121 -0.39 -9.23 -7.93
N GLY A 122 0.47 -10.18 -8.29
CA GLY A 122 1.20 -10.13 -9.55
C GLY A 122 2.66 -9.75 -9.40
N SER A 123 3.28 -9.49 -10.55
CA SER A 123 4.70 -9.14 -10.63
C SER A 123 4.89 -7.70 -11.05
N CYS A 124 5.84 -7.02 -10.40
CA CYS A 124 6.25 -5.67 -10.74
C CYS A 124 7.59 -5.71 -11.50
N PHE A 125 7.61 -5.07 -12.66
CA PHE A 125 8.80 -4.92 -13.49
C PHE A 125 9.18 -3.45 -13.53
N THR A 126 10.42 -3.13 -13.17
CA THR A 126 10.93 -1.76 -13.30
C THR A 126 11.78 -1.63 -14.55
N PHE A 127 11.35 -0.79 -15.47
CA PHE A 127 12.07 -0.48 -16.72
C PHE A 127 12.68 0.91 -16.64
N LYS A 128 13.98 1.03 -16.86
CA LYS A 128 14.67 2.31 -16.93
C LYS A 128 15.12 2.58 -18.35
N ASN A 129 14.77 3.74 -18.88
CA ASN A 129 15.25 4.20 -20.17
C ASN A 129 16.51 5.05 -19.97
N GLU A 130 17.67 4.50 -20.26
CA GLU A 130 18.95 5.22 -20.19
C GLU A 130 19.32 5.94 -21.51
N GLY A 131 18.47 5.80 -22.52
CA GLY A 131 18.63 6.43 -23.82
C GLY A 131 18.12 7.87 -23.85
N SER A 132 18.38 8.55 -24.96
CA SER A 132 17.98 9.96 -25.19
C SER A 132 16.63 10.10 -25.90
N VAL A 133 15.95 8.99 -26.22
CA VAL A 133 14.66 9.01 -26.91
C VAL A 133 13.61 8.24 -26.10
N THR A 134 12.37 8.68 -26.21
CA THR A 134 11.23 7.96 -25.63
C THR A 134 11.09 6.56 -26.25
N LEU A 135 10.85 5.56 -25.41
CA LEU A 135 10.63 4.18 -25.80
C LEU A 135 9.16 3.82 -25.66
N HIS A 136 8.59 3.18 -26.68
CA HIS A 136 7.30 2.52 -26.62
C HIS A 136 7.54 1.01 -26.58
N MET A 137 7.24 0.38 -25.44
CA MET A 137 7.40 -1.06 -25.22
C MET A 137 6.08 -1.74 -25.55
N VAL A 138 6.14 -2.76 -26.41
CA VAL A 138 4.95 -3.43 -26.96
C VAL A 138 4.86 -4.90 -26.59
N SER A 139 5.92 -5.47 -26.03
CA SER A 139 5.96 -6.91 -25.76
C SER A 139 6.87 -7.23 -24.59
N LEU A 140 6.36 -8.05 -23.66
CA LEU A 140 7.06 -8.59 -22.51
C LEU A 140 7.11 -10.12 -22.61
N TRP A 141 8.27 -10.70 -22.44
CA TRP A 141 8.48 -12.14 -22.35
C TRP A 141 9.02 -12.49 -20.98
N VAL A 142 8.43 -13.51 -20.36
CA VAL A 142 8.90 -14.09 -19.11
C VAL A 142 9.25 -15.56 -19.38
N ILE A 143 10.49 -15.90 -19.13
CA ILE A 143 11.08 -17.18 -19.52
C ILE A 143 11.80 -17.78 -18.32
N ASN A 144 11.54 -19.05 -18.03
CA ASN A 144 12.35 -19.87 -17.15
C ASN A 144 12.50 -21.28 -17.75
N SER A 145 13.01 -22.25 -17.00
CA SER A 145 13.20 -23.62 -17.45
C SER A 145 11.90 -24.33 -17.91
N THR A 146 10.74 -23.90 -17.42
CA THR A 146 9.44 -24.54 -17.65
C THR A 146 8.42 -23.64 -18.33
N VAL A 147 8.65 -22.33 -18.32
CA VAL A 147 7.70 -21.31 -18.80
C VAL A 147 8.39 -20.45 -19.85
N HIS A 148 7.72 -20.27 -20.97
CA HIS A 148 8.09 -19.32 -22.01
C HIS A 148 6.82 -18.61 -22.47
N ARG A 149 6.49 -17.51 -21.80
CA ARG A 149 5.25 -16.77 -22.03
C ARG A 149 5.49 -15.39 -22.61
N HIS A 150 4.63 -15.02 -23.55
CA HIS A 150 4.55 -13.72 -24.16
C HIS A 150 3.33 -12.97 -23.60
N TYR A 151 3.52 -11.70 -23.35
CA TYR A 151 2.48 -10.78 -22.90
C TYR A 151 2.55 -9.52 -23.76
N ASP A 152 1.41 -9.12 -24.31
CA ASP A 152 1.28 -7.83 -24.95
C ASP A 152 1.39 -6.73 -23.87
N MET A 153 2.05 -5.65 -24.21
CA MET A 153 2.14 -4.48 -23.36
C MET A 153 2.00 -3.22 -24.21
N ASP A 154 1.59 -2.14 -23.57
CA ASP A 154 1.52 -0.80 -24.12
C ASP A 154 2.03 0.15 -23.05
N ALA A 155 3.34 0.42 -23.10
CA ALA A 155 3.98 1.21 -22.07
C ALA A 155 5.04 2.13 -22.65
N ILE A 156 4.98 3.39 -22.24
CA ILE A 156 5.89 4.45 -22.70
C ILE A 156 6.83 4.82 -21.56
N VAL A 157 8.14 4.87 -21.84
CA VAL A 157 9.16 5.33 -20.90
C VAL A 157 9.96 6.46 -21.57
N ASN A 158 9.84 7.66 -21.02
CA ASN A 158 10.56 8.82 -21.53
C ASN A 158 12.08 8.69 -21.29
N SER A 159 12.84 9.51 -21.99
CA SER A 159 14.30 9.57 -21.82
C SER A 159 14.67 9.85 -20.36
N ALA A 160 15.61 9.07 -19.83
CA ALA A 160 16.13 9.14 -18.48
C ALA A 160 15.10 8.83 -17.36
N GLU A 161 13.90 8.37 -17.70
CA GLU A 161 12.86 7.97 -16.73
C GLU A 161 12.86 6.47 -16.45
N ALA A 162 12.21 6.10 -15.34
CA ALA A 162 11.89 4.72 -14.98
C ALA A 162 10.38 4.56 -14.88
N LEU A 163 9.90 3.38 -15.26
CA LEU A 163 8.50 2.96 -15.19
C LEU A 163 8.40 1.69 -14.36
N SER A 164 7.54 1.68 -13.36
CA SER A 164 7.08 0.47 -12.68
C SER A 164 5.85 -0.08 -13.41
N TYR A 165 5.97 -1.26 -13.96
CA TYR A 165 4.94 -1.93 -14.74
C TYR A 165 4.45 -3.18 -14.01
N ILE A 166 3.20 -3.18 -13.60
CA ILE A 166 2.60 -4.23 -12.79
C ILE A 166 1.69 -5.10 -13.66
N ARG A 167 1.81 -6.42 -13.50
CA ARG A 167 0.99 -7.41 -14.18
C ARG A 167 0.43 -8.41 -13.18
N ALA A 168 -0.89 -8.34 -12.95
CA ALA A 168 -1.61 -9.25 -12.06
C ALA A 168 -1.66 -10.69 -12.60
N ASP A 169 -1.61 -10.85 -13.92
CA ASP A 169 -1.62 -12.13 -14.61
C ASP A 169 -0.25 -12.82 -14.70
N ILE A 170 0.79 -12.18 -14.16
CA ILE A 170 2.14 -12.75 -14.07
C ILE A 170 2.43 -13.00 -12.59
N ASN A 171 2.48 -14.26 -12.20
CA ASN A 171 2.90 -14.68 -10.87
C ASN A 171 4.25 -15.40 -10.98
N LEU A 172 5.30 -14.74 -10.49
CA LEU A 172 6.64 -15.31 -10.43
C LEU A 172 6.79 -16.03 -9.10
N THR A 173 7.15 -17.30 -9.17
CA THR A 173 7.56 -18.11 -8.00
C THR A 173 9.06 -18.08 -7.85
N ASP A 174 9.58 -18.52 -6.71
CA ASP A 174 11.04 -18.61 -6.48
C ASP A 174 11.73 -19.32 -7.65
N GLY A 175 12.80 -18.71 -8.17
CA GLY A 175 13.60 -19.25 -9.26
C GLY A 175 14.22 -18.21 -10.18
N SER A 176 14.99 -18.72 -11.14
CA SER A 176 15.68 -17.88 -12.13
C SER A 176 14.80 -17.63 -13.35
N TYR A 177 14.69 -16.37 -13.75
CA TYR A 177 13.89 -15.92 -14.89
C TYR A 177 14.73 -15.06 -15.83
N THR A 178 14.42 -15.16 -17.11
CA THR A 178 14.85 -14.22 -18.14
C THR A 178 13.65 -13.37 -18.56
N VAL A 179 13.76 -12.07 -18.37
CA VAL A 179 12.77 -11.09 -18.83
C VAL A 179 13.29 -10.44 -20.11
N LYS A 180 12.49 -10.50 -21.17
CA LYS A 180 12.80 -9.83 -22.45
C LYS A 180 11.70 -8.83 -22.79
N VAL A 181 12.08 -7.61 -23.07
CA VAL A 181 11.18 -6.54 -23.54
C VAL A 181 11.52 -6.20 -24.98
N VAL A 182 10.49 -5.94 -25.77
CA VAL A 182 10.62 -5.50 -27.16
C VAL A 182 9.90 -4.17 -27.33
N THR A 183 10.57 -3.23 -27.98
CA THR A 183 9.97 -1.94 -28.33
C THR A 183 9.29 -2.01 -29.69
N GLU A 184 8.41 -1.04 -29.98
CA GLU A 184 7.74 -0.89 -31.27
C GLU A 184 8.73 -0.86 -32.46
N ARG A 185 9.94 -0.33 -32.25
CA ARG A 185 11.00 -0.29 -33.27
C ARG A 185 11.81 -1.59 -33.37
N GLY A 186 11.43 -2.63 -32.64
CA GLY A 186 12.09 -3.93 -32.63
C GLY A 186 13.38 -4.01 -31.79
N ASN A 187 13.73 -2.96 -31.05
CA ASN A 187 14.83 -3.03 -30.08
C ASN A 187 14.46 -3.98 -28.94
N LYS A 188 15.46 -4.66 -28.39
CA LYS A 188 15.27 -5.67 -27.34
C LYS A 188 16.15 -5.35 -26.14
N ALA A 189 15.59 -5.47 -24.94
CA ALA A 189 16.33 -5.57 -23.70
C ALA A 189 16.08 -6.95 -23.07
N ILE A 190 17.13 -7.56 -22.53
CA ILE A 190 17.07 -8.88 -21.91
C ILE A 190 17.76 -8.78 -20.56
N TYR A 191 17.09 -9.23 -19.51
CA TYR A 191 17.57 -9.23 -18.15
C TYR A 191 17.28 -10.58 -17.48
N SER A 192 18.24 -11.11 -16.72
CA SER A 192 18.07 -12.31 -15.90
C SER A 192 18.01 -11.91 -14.44
N ALA A 193 17.00 -12.44 -13.72
CA ALA A 193 16.78 -12.18 -12.31
C ALA A 193 16.44 -13.48 -11.58
N GLU A 194 16.71 -13.49 -10.29
CA GLU A 194 16.17 -14.48 -9.35
C GLU A 194 15.05 -13.82 -8.54
N VAL A 195 14.01 -14.58 -8.31
CA VAL A 195 12.84 -14.20 -7.50
C VAL A 195 12.82 -15.03 -6.24
#